data_b17b39c7fbcde35e97dccd6fbc1f8d7e
#
_entry.id   b17b39c7fbcde35e97dccd6fbc1f8d7e
#
_cell.length_a   1.000
_cell.length_b   1.000
_cell.length_c   1.000
_cell.angle_alpha   90.00
_cell.angle_beta   90.00
_cell.angle_gamma   90.00
#
_symmetry.space_group_name_H-M   'P 1'
#
loop_
_entity.id
_entity.type
_entity.pdbx_description
1 polymer ?
#
loop_
_entity_poly.entity_id
_entity_poly.type
_entity_poly.pdbx_seq_one_letter_code
_entity_poly.pdbx_strand_id
1 'polypeptide(L)'
;MNTFQVFSTDDARVECSFFSTEKGMQEAHLLIHVTQNEKSFQQQLQAVQTAFEVARQHWGTNMVPVMERYFLSDAINQEALVRQSAHHVCALSIVQQPPLDGTKVALWVYGLANV
;
A
#
# COMPACT_ATOMS: atom_id res chain seq x y z
N MET A 1 7.73 -7.70 -19.86
CA MET A 1 7.61 -8.92 -19.05
C MET A 1 6.86 -8.57 -17.76
N ASN A 2 5.91 -9.38 -17.37
CA ASN A 2 5.15 -9.16 -16.15
C ASN A 2 5.71 -10.03 -15.04
N THR A 3 5.89 -9.47 -13.86
CA THR A 3 6.40 -10.20 -12.71
C THR A 3 5.50 -10.00 -11.53
N PHE A 4 5.47 -10.99 -10.63
CA PHE A 4 4.73 -10.96 -9.38
C PHE A 4 5.69 -11.32 -8.25
N GLN A 5 5.74 -10.51 -7.21
CA GLN A 5 6.63 -10.71 -6.08
C GLN A 5 5.88 -10.53 -4.77
N VAL A 6 6.31 -11.24 -3.76
CA VAL A 6 5.79 -11.12 -2.40
C VAL A 6 6.93 -10.74 -1.47
N PHE A 7 6.66 -9.79 -0.61
CA PHE A 7 7.61 -9.29 0.38
C PHE A 7 6.89 -9.17 1.71
N SER A 8 7.56 -9.51 2.81
CA SER A 8 6.95 -9.43 4.13
C SER A 8 7.82 -8.64 5.09
N THR A 9 7.17 -7.81 5.91
CA THR A 9 7.74 -7.22 7.11
C THR A 9 7.22 -7.98 8.33
N ASP A 10 7.58 -7.54 9.53
CA ASP A 10 7.12 -8.21 10.75
C ASP A 10 5.59 -8.16 10.91
N ASP A 11 4.95 -7.09 10.44
CA ASP A 11 3.54 -6.83 10.69
C ASP A 11 2.69 -6.75 9.44
N ALA A 12 3.28 -6.89 8.25
CA ALA A 12 2.55 -6.73 6.99
C ALA A 12 3.13 -7.59 5.88
N ARG A 13 2.29 -7.84 4.87
CA ARG A 13 2.68 -8.57 3.66
C ARG A 13 2.38 -7.69 2.47
N VAL A 14 3.33 -7.58 1.55
CA VAL A 14 3.20 -6.80 0.31
C VAL A 14 3.18 -7.75 -0.87
N GLU A 15 2.13 -7.67 -1.67
CA GLU A 15 2.05 -8.36 -2.95
C GLU A 15 2.22 -7.33 -4.05
N CYS A 16 3.19 -7.52 -4.91
CA CYS A 16 3.51 -6.55 -5.94
C CYS A 16 3.48 -7.18 -7.32
N SER A 17 2.74 -6.54 -8.23
CA SER A 17 2.70 -6.93 -9.64
C SER A 17 3.33 -5.82 -10.47
N PHE A 18 4.29 -6.17 -11.31
CA PHE A 18 4.95 -5.25 -12.23
C PHE A 18 4.53 -5.57 -13.65
N PHE A 19 4.16 -4.54 -14.41
CA PHE A 19 3.77 -4.65 -15.81
C PHE A 19 4.65 -3.72 -16.63
N SER A 20 5.36 -4.27 -17.62
CA SER A 20 6.21 -3.48 -18.50
C SER A 20 5.39 -2.95 -19.67
N THR A 21 5.59 -1.67 -20.00
CA THR A 21 5.00 -1.05 -21.19
C THR A 21 5.98 -1.10 -22.34
N GLU A 22 5.50 -0.75 -23.55
CA GLU A 22 6.33 -0.74 -24.77
C GLU A 22 7.48 0.25 -24.71
N LYS A 23 7.39 1.28 -23.85
CA LYS A 23 8.41 2.34 -23.76
C LYS A 23 9.41 2.11 -22.63
N GLY A 24 9.44 0.92 -22.07
CA GLY A 24 10.35 0.62 -20.95
C GLY A 24 9.87 1.12 -19.59
N MET A 25 8.76 1.83 -19.54
CA MET A 25 8.15 2.23 -18.29
C MET A 25 7.46 1.02 -17.64
N GLN A 26 7.48 0.95 -16.33
CA GLN A 26 6.79 -0.10 -15.59
C GLN A 26 5.66 0.46 -14.78
N GLU A 27 4.54 -0.26 -14.75
CA GLU A 27 3.45 -0.02 -13.81
C GLU A 27 3.60 -0.99 -12.65
N ALA A 28 3.46 -0.48 -11.43
CA ALA A 28 3.54 -1.29 -10.22
C ALA A 28 2.21 -1.20 -9.47
N HIS A 29 1.69 -2.36 -9.10
CA HIS A 29 0.50 -2.45 -8.24
C HIS A 29 0.90 -3.19 -6.97
N LEU A 30 0.82 -2.50 -5.84
CA LEU A 30 1.12 -3.08 -4.54
C LEU A 30 -0.16 -3.24 -3.75
N LEU A 31 -0.34 -4.41 -3.18
CA LEU A 31 -1.44 -4.68 -2.26
C LEU A 31 -0.82 -5.07 -0.92
N ILE A 32 -1.10 -4.30 0.11
CA ILE A 32 -0.44 -4.42 1.40
C ILE A 32 -1.48 -4.81 2.46
N HIS A 33 -1.23 -5.92 3.12
CA HIS A 33 -2.11 -6.50 4.13
C HIS A 33 -1.42 -6.52 5.48
N VAL A 34 -2.18 -6.22 6.53
CA VAL A 34 -1.71 -6.40 7.91
C VAL A 34 -1.73 -7.89 8.24
N THR A 35 -0.72 -8.35 8.96
CA THR A 35 -0.64 -9.75 9.41
C THR A 35 -0.93 -9.93 10.90
N GLN A 36 -1.10 -8.82 11.65
CA GLN A 36 -1.34 -8.82 13.09
C GLN A 36 -2.67 -8.12 13.36
N ASN A 37 -3.77 -8.88 13.32
CA ASN A 37 -5.11 -8.28 13.40
C ASN A 37 -5.53 -7.87 14.81
N GLU A 38 -4.79 -8.27 15.85
CA GLU A 38 -5.06 -7.88 17.24
C GLU A 38 -4.57 -6.48 17.60
N LYS A 39 -3.80 -5.84 16.73
CA LYS A 39 -3.25 -4.51 16.99
C LYS A 39 -4.28 -3.42 16.77
N SER A 40 -4.04 -2.24 17.35
CA SER A 40 -4.91 -1.08 17.16
C SER A 40 -4.90 -0.61 15.71
N PHE A 41 -5.90 0.18 15.33
CA PHE A 41 -5.93 0.76 13.99
C PHE A 41 -4.68 1.58 13.71
N GLN A 42 -4.24 2.41 14.66
CA GLN A 42 -3.06 3.23 14.45
C GLN A 42 -1.81 2.38 14.20
N GLN A 43 -1.65 1.29 14.94
CA GLN A 43 -0.54 0.37 14.73
C GLN A 43 -0.64 -0.35 13.38
N GLN A 44 -1.84 -0.77 12.99
CA GLN A 44 -2.04 -1.41 11.69
C GLN A 44 -1.79 -0.43 10.54
N LEU A 45 -2.25 0.82 10.67
CA LEU A 45 -2.00 1.84 9.66
C LEU A 45 -0.49 2.10 9.51
N GLN A 46 0.21 2.22 10.61
CA GLN A 46 1.66 2.40 10.58
C GLN A 46 2.36 1.20 9.92
N ALA A 47 1.86 -0.01 10.18
CA ALA A 47 2.42 -1.23 9.60
C ALA A 47 2.34 -1.22 8.07
N VAL A 48 1.18 -0.84 7.50
CA VAL A 48 1.05 -0.83 6.04
C VAL A 48 1.87 0.31 5.41
N GLN A 49 1.95 1.46 6.07
CA GLN A 49 2.74 2.58 5.56
C GLN A 49 4.24 2.28 5.61
N THR A 50 4.72 1.67 6.69
CA THR A 50 6.10 1.25 6.81
C THR A 50 6.44 0.18 5.77
N ALA A 51 5.55 -0.80 5.58
CA ALA A 51 5.75 -1.86 4.60
C ALA A 51 5.88 -1.30 3.19
N PHE A 52 5.10 -0.27 2.84
CA PHE A 52 5.22 0.37 1.55
C PHE A 52 6.60 1.01 1.36
N GLU A 53 7.10 1.75 2.37
CA GLU A 53 8.41 2.38 2.26
C GLU A 53 9.54 1.34 2.18
N VAL A 54 9.47 0.27 2.94
CA VAL A 54 10.45 -0.80 2.87
C VAL A 54 10.41 -1.47 1.49
N ALA A 55 9.22 -1.70 0.94
CA ALA A 55 9.07 -2.30 -0.38
C ALA A 55 9.66 -1.41 -1.48
N ARG A 56 9.43 -0.09 -1.40
CA ARG A 56 10.03 0.85 -2.37
C ARG A 56 11.55 0.74 -2.38
N GLN A 57 12.16 0.69 -1.20
CA GLN A 57 13.61 0.56 -1.09
C GLN A 57 14.10 -0.79 -1.61
N HIS A 58 13.32 -1.84 -1.36
CA HIS A 58 13.68 -3.20 -1.78
C HIS A 58 13.67 -3.35 -3.31
N TRP A 59 12.67 -2.79 -3.99
CA TRP A 59 12.50 -2.94 -5.44
C TRP A 59 13.07 -1.79 -6.26
N GLY A 60 13.66 -0.79 -5.62
CA GLY A 60 14.25 0.35 -6.29
C GLY A 60 13.54 1.65 -5.95
N THR A 61 14.31 2.72 -6.00
CA THR A 61 13.89 4.02 -5.49
C THR A 61 13.20 4.89 -6.53
N ASN A 62 13.14 4.46 -7.78
CA ASN A 62 12.56 5.28 -8.85
C ASN A 62 11.07 5.00 -9.08
N MET A 63 10.42 4.24 -8.20
CA MET A 63 8.98 4.08 -8.27
C MET A 63 8.30 5.31 -7.67
N VAL A 64 7.41 5.93 -8.45
CA VAL A 64 6.65 7.10 -8.05
C VAL A 64 5.21 6.68 -7.81
N PRO A 65 4.67 6.82 -6.58
CA PRO A 65 3.26 6.52 -6.35
C PRO A 65 2.38 7.53 -7.07
N VAL A 66 1.36 7.02 -7.75
CA VAL A 66 0.37 7.82 -8.49
C VAL A 66 -0.94 7.87 -7.72
N MET A 67 -1.35 6.76 -7.11
CA MET A 67 -2.57 6.69 -6.32
C MET A 67 -2.36 5.74 -5.15
N GLU A 68 -2.87 6.13 -3.98
CA GLU A 68 -2.97 5.27 -2.81
C GLU A 68 -4.44 5.12 -2.45
N ARG A 69 -4.88 3.90 -2.19
CA ARG A 69 -6.25 3.63 -1.75
C ARG A 69 -6.22 2.84 -0.46
N TYR A 70 -6.84 3.40 0.56
CA TYR A 70 -6.97 2.75 1.86
C TYR A 70 -8.36 2.13 1.98
N PHE A 71 -8.39 0.84 2.31
CA PHE A 71 -9.62 0.12 2.61
C PHE A 71 -9.76 0.09 4.12
N LEU A 72 -10.81 0.70 4.66
CA LEU A 72 -10.96 0.91 6.09
C LEU A 72 -12.14 0.15 6.65
N SER A 73 -11.98 -0.41 7.85
CA SER A 73 -13.07 -1.08 8.56
C SER A 73 -14.10 -0.09 9.10
N ASP A 74 -13.66 1.15 9.41
CA ASP A 74 -14.53 2.19 9.99
C ASP A 74 -14.04 3.57 9.49
N ALA A 75 -14.42 3.92 8.27
CA ALA A 75 -13.91 5.14 7.63
C ALA A 75 -14.27 6.40 8.41
N ILE A 76 -15.45 6.45 9.02
CA ILE A 76 -15.90 7.65 9.73
C ILE A 76 -14.94 8.01 10.86
N ASN A 77 -14.46 7.01 11.60
CA ASN A 77 -13.57 7.23 12.73
C ASN A 77 -12.08 7.16 12.37
N GLN A 78 -11.73 6.65 11.21
CA GLN A 78 -10.35 6.37 10.83
C GLN A 78 -9.80 7.32 9.78
N GLU A 79 -10.66 7.98 9.01
CA GLU A 79 -10.24 8.77 7.85
C GLU A 79 -9.27 9.90 8.22
N ALA A 80 -9.53 10.60 9.33
CA ALA A 80 -8.71 11.74 9.72
C ALA A 80 -7.26 11.32 9.96
N LEU A 81 -7.04 10.17 10.60
CA LEU A 81 -5.69 9.68 10.87
C LEU A 81 -4.97 9.29 9.57
N VAL A 82 -5.69 8.67 8.63
CA VAL A 82 -5.12 8.35 7.32
C VAL A 82 -4.66 9.62 6.62
N ARG A 83 -5.50 10.66 6.58
CA ARG A 83 -5.16 11.91 5.90
C ARG A 83 -4.00 12.63 6.55
N GLN A 84 -3.89 12.55 7.88
CA GLN A 84 -2.76 13.17 8.60
C GLN A 84 -1.46 12.44 8.35
N SER A 85 -1.48 11.13 8.16
CA SER A 85 -0.29 10.30 8.06
C SER A 85 0.16 10.02 6.63
N ALA A 86 -0.65 10.34 5.62
CA ALA A 86 -0.28 10.11 4.23
C ALA A 86 0.76 11.17 3.81
N HIS A 87 1.94 10.70 3.41
CA HIS A 87 3.07 11.58 3.13
C HIS A 87 3.36 11.78 1.65
N HIS A 88 2.71 11.05 0.77
CA HIS A 88 3.04 11.09 -0.66
C HIS A 88 2.17 12.11 -1.38
N VAL A 89 2.79 12.82 -2.33
CA VAL A 89 2.07 13.76 -3.19
C VAL A 89 1.48 12.93 -4.34
N CYS A 90 0.32 12.34 -4.10
CA CYS A 90 -0.38 11.53 -5.08
C CYS A 90 -1.88 11.56 -4.78
N ALA A 91 -2.67 10.98 -5.67
CA ALA A 91 -4.10 10.86 -5.44
C ALA A 91 -4.37 9.91 -4.26
N LEU A 92 -5.26 10.31 -3.37
CA LEU A 92 -5.64 9.55 -2.19
C LEU A 92 -7.11 9.17 -2.27
N SER A 93 -7.40 7.88 -2.14
CA SER A 93 -8.76 7.35 -2.11
C SER A 93 -8.98 6.61 -0.79
N ILE A 94 -10.11 6.85 -0.15
CA ILE A 94 -10.48 6.18 1.09
C ILE A 94 -11.82 5.49 0.87
N VAL A 95 -11.87 4.19 1.14
CA VAL A 95 -13.04 3.36 0.88
C VAL A 95 -13.49 2.69 2.16
N GLN A 96 -14.78 2.78 2.46
CA GLN A 96 -15.40 2.04 3.57
C GLN A 96 -15.63 0.61 3.09
N GLN A 97 -14.61 -0.21 3.24
CA GLN A 97 -14.66 -1.63 2.88
C GLN A 97 -13.71 -2.39 3.79
N PRO A 98 -14.24 -3.10 4.79
CA PRO A 98 -13.37 -3.87 5.69
C PRO A 98 -12.58 -4.92 4.92
N PRO A 99 -11.28 -5.07 5.22
CA PRO A 99 -10.50 -6.17 4.64
C PRO A 99 -11.12 -7.53 4.98
N LEU A 100 -11.03 -8.45 4.02
CA LEU A 100 -11.65 -9.78 4.15
C LEU A 100 -11.05 -10.63 5.27
N ASP A 101 -9.82 -10.34 5.66
CA ASP A 101 -9.09 -11.10 6.69
C ASP A 101 -9.38 -10.60 8.12
N GLY A 102 -10.30 -9.66 8.29
CA GLY A 102 -10.68 -9.15 9.61
C GLY A 102 -9.76 -8.07 10.15
N THR A 103 -8.79 -7.61 9.38
CA THR A 103 -7.94 -6.48 9.79
C THR A 103 -8.70 -5.16 9.61
N LYS A 104 -8.12 -4.07 10.14
CA LYS A 104 -8.78 -2.77 10.16
C LYS A 104 -8.42 -1.89 8.97
N VAL A 105 -7.34 -2.22 8.26
CA VAL A 105 -6.88 -1.43 7.12
C VAL A 105 -6.12 -2.33 6.15
N ALA A 106 -6.27 -2.02 4.86
CA ALA A 106 -5.39 -2.53 3.81
C ALA A 106 -5.05 -1.35 2.89
N LEU A 107 -3.90 -1.41 2.23
CA LEU A 107 -3.43 -0.34 1.36
C LEU A 107 -3.14 -0.91 -0.03
N TRP A 108 -3.69 -0.26 -1.05
CA TRP A 108 -3.34 -0.50 -2.44
C TRP A 108 -2.63 0.72 -2.99
N VAL A 109 -1.51 0.50 -3.65
CA VAL A 109 -0.73 1.58 -4.28
C VAL A 109 -0.55 1.27 -5.75
N TYR A 110 -0.84 2.24 -6.59
CA TYR A 110 -0.50 2.23 -8.00
C TYR A 110 0.66 3.19 -8.22
N GLY A 111 1.73 2.71 -8.81
CA GLY A 111 2.91 3.52 -9.06
C GLY A 111 3.49 3.30 -10.44
N LEU A 112 4.39 4.20 -10.83
CA LEU A 112 5.13 4.13 -12.09
C LEU A 112 6.62 4.09 -11.79
N ALA A 113 7.34 3.26 -12.53
CA ALA A 113 8.79 3.14 -12.41
C ALA A 113 9.45 3.29 -13.78
N ASN A 114 10.69 3.72 -13.78
CA ASN A 114 11.46 3.93 -15.00
C ASN A 114 10.81 4.94 -15.96
N VAL A 115 10.28 5.98 -15.41
CA VAL A 115 9.63 7.06 -16.15
C VAL A 115 10.65 8.06 -16.68
#